data_81604d8d4650ca1cb4fc0e4d3c5b7ba8
#
_entry.id   81604d8d4650ca1cb4fc0e4d3c5b7ba8
#
_cell.length_a   1.000
_cell.length_b   1.000
_cell.length_c   1.000
_cell.angle_alpha   90.00
_cell.angle_beta   90.00
_cell.angle_gamma   90.00
#
_symmetry.space_group_name_H-M   'P 1'
#
loop_
_entity.id
_entity.type
_entity.pdbx_description
1 polymer ?
#
loop_
_entity_poly.entity_id
_entity_poly.type
_entity_poly.pdbx_seq_one_letter_code
_entity_poly.pdbx_strand_id
1 'polypeptide(L)'
;AVGVKTKRRIAARLVKGAYWDSEIKHTQEQGLSDYPLFTRKAATDVSYLACARDMLRAKNIYPAFATHNALTVATILEWAGDSRDFEFQRLHGMGEGLYETLVREQGYHTRIYAPVGGHRDLLAYLVRRLLENGANSSFVHQLADEKLTDADILADPVRKIAAVGGTRHPGITLPADLFAPERRNSEGIDLNDRPELERVAEAVARPLDLRPKDGPAADPLVTRALKGFDTWSKRSVEARAACLDRLADLLERDRD
;
A
#
# COMPACT_ATOMS: atom_id res chain seq x y z
N ALA A 1 -17.56 7.37 -14.74
CA ALA A 1 -17.40 8.34 -15.85
C ALA A 1 -17.43 7.64 -17.24
N VAL A 2 -16.54 6.67 -17.53
CA VAL A 2 -16.45 6.02 -18.86
C VAL A 2 -17.75 5.29 -19.24
N GLY A 3 -18.29 4.43 -18.37
CA GLY A 3 -19.51 3.67 -18.63
C GLY A 3 -20.71 4.60 -18.93
N VAL A 4 -20.81 5.73 -18.24
CA VAL A 4 -21.85 6.73 -18.50
C VAL A 4 -21.69 7.34 -19.87
N LYS A 5 -20.47 7.79 -20.22
CA LYS A 5 -20.18 8.39 -21.52
C LYS A 5 -20.41 7.44 -22.71
N THR A 6 -20.06 6.17 -22.53
CA THR A 6 -20.19 5.16 -23.61
C THR A 6 -21.52 4.43 -23.60
N LYS A 7 -22.41 4.68 -22.63
CA LYS A 7 -23.66 3.93 -22.39
C LYS A 7 -23.41 2.42 -22.27
N ARG A 8 -22.24 2.02 -21.75
CA ARG A 8 -21.85 0.63 -21.55
C ARG A 8 -21.76 0.32 -20.07
N ARG A 9 -22.06 -0.91 -19.73
CA ARG A 9 -21.82 -1.46 -18.43
C ARG A 9 -20.41 -2.06 -18.38
N ILE A 10 -19.61 -1.69 -17.38
CA ILE A 10 -18.22 -2.11 -17.25
C ILE A 10 -18.12 -3.09 -16.10
N ALA A 11 -17.58 -4.29 -16.35
CA ALA A 11 -17.25 -5.21 -15.28
C ALA A 11 -16.07 -4.65 -14.46
N ALA A 12 -16.25 -4.58 -13.14
CA ALA A 12 -15.25 -4.11 -12.23
C ALA A 12 -15.06 -5.11 -11.09
N ARG A 13 -13.80 -5.53 -10.88
CA ARG A 13 -13.44 -6.46 -9.82
C ARG A 13 -12.98 -5.69 -8.59
N LEU A 14 -13.60 -5.98 -7.45
CA LEU A 14 -13.17 -5.50 -6.14
C LEU A 14 -12.45 -6.64 -5.41
N VAL A 15 -11.23 -6.38 -4.98
CA VAL A 15 -10.38 -7.36 -4.30
C VAL A 15 -9.48 -6.65 -3.28
N LYS A 16 -9.16 -7.31 -2.17
CA LYS A 16 -8.11 -6.86 -1.25
C LYS A 16 -6.76 -7.26 -1.85
N GLY A 17 -5.79 -6.35 -1.81
CA GLY A 17 -4.46 -6.59 -2.38
C GLY A 17 -3.70 -7.70 -1.64
N ALA A 18 -2.89 -8.44 -2.38
CA ALA A 18 -2.07 -9.53 -1.87
C ALA A 18 -0.58 -9.14 -1.67
N TYR A 19 -0.25 -7.86 -1.81
CA TYR A 19 1.14 -7.37 -1.83
C TYR A 19 1.46 -6.45 -0.65
N TRP A 20 0.72 -6.55 0.45
CA TRP A 20 0.85 -5.64 1.58
C TRP A 20 2.30 -5.55 2.10
N ASP A 21 2.96 -6.69 2.33
CA ASP A 21 4.34 -6.73 2.82
C ASP A 21 5.33 -6.08 1.83
N SER A 22 5.17 -6.37 0.55
CA SER A 22 6.01 -5.81 -0.51
C SER A 22 5.84 -4.30 -0.63
N GLU A 23 4.61 -3.80 -0.56
CA GLU A 23 4.31 -2.37 -0.64
C GLU A 23 4.85 -1.61 0.59
N ILE A 24 4.73 -2.19 1.80
CA ILE A 24 5.34 -1.61 3.00
C ILE A 24 6.86 -1.50 2.82
N LYS A 25 7.53 -2.59 2.38
CA LYS A 25 8.98 -2.59 2.18
C LYS A 25 9.43 -1.62 1.09
N HIS A 26 8.73 -1.61 -0.02
CA HIS A 26 9.04 -0.71 -1.13
C HIS A 26 8.90 0.78 -0.72
N THR A 27 7.86 1.11 0.01
CA THR A 27 7.67 2.45 0.59
C THR A 27 8.82 2.83 1.53
N GLN A 28 9.27 1.89 2.37
CA GLN A 28 10.41 2.08 3.26
C GLN A 28 11.72 2.28 2.49
N GLU A 29 11.96 1.50 1.44
CA GLU A 29 13.15 1.61 0.58
C GLU A 29 13.18 2.93 -0.17
N GLN A 30 12.02 3.40 -0.62
CA GLN A 30 11.90 4.70 -1.31
C GLN A 30 11.90 5.89 -0.35
N GLY A 31 11.79 5.68 0.95
CA GLY A 31 11.76 6.77 1.94
C GLY A 31 10.54 7.67 1.83
N LEU A 32 9.38 7.16 1.38
CA LEU A 32 8.19 7.98 1.19
C LEU A 32 7.67 8.55 2.53
N SER A 33 6.92 9.62 2.45
CA SER A 33 6.41 10.35 3.63
C SER A 33 5.42 9.54 4.47
N ASP A 34 4.60 8.69 3.82
CA ASP A 34 3.65 7.76 4.45
C ASP A 34 3.41 6.56 3.53
N TYR A 35 2.62 5.61 4.00
CA TYR A 35 2.29 4.38 3.27
C TYR A 35 1.09 4.61 2.34
N PRO A 36 1.16 4.19 1.05
CA PRO A 36 0.05 4.31 0.10
C PRO A 36 -1.08 3.32 0.35
N LEU A 37 -0.96 2.49 1.39
CA LEU A 37 -1.90 1.45 1.76
C LEU A 37 -2.25 1.50 3.26
N PHE A 38 -3.37 0.90 3.63
CA PHE A 38 -3.78 0.85 5.03
C PHE A 38 -2.84 -0.04 5.86
N THR A 39 -2.37 0.49 6.97
CA THR A 39 -1.51 -0.25 7.91
C THR A 39 -2.30 -1.12 8.90
N ARG A 40 -3.63 -0.96 8.95
CA ARG A 40 -4.55 -1.79 9.76
C ARG A 40 -5.51 -2.54 8.87
N LYS A 41 -5.59 -3.87 9.04
CA LYS A 41 -6.51 -4.71 8.26
C LYS A 41 -7.96 -4.25 8.33
N ALA A 42 -8.44 -3.82 9.50
CA ALA A 42 -9.81 -3.36 9.65
C ALA A 42 -10.11 -2.12 8.80
N ALA A 43 -9.14 -1.24 8.53
CA ALA A 43 -9.30 -0.11 7.61
C ALA A 43 -9.49 -0.60 6.17
N THR A 44 -8.73 -1.61 5.75
CA THR A 44 -8.92 -2.26 4.44
C THR A 44 -10.31 -2.89 4.34
N ASP A 45 -10.81 -3.52 5.41
CA ASP A 45 -12.14 -4.12 5.44
C ASP A 45 -13.23 -3.04 5.30
N VAL A 46 -13.12 -1.93 5.99
CA VAL A 46 -14.05 -0.77 5.86
C VAL A 46 -14.02 -0.22 4.44
N SER A 47 -12.84 0.01 3.88
CA SER A 47 -12.69 0.51 2.51
C SER A 47 -13.31 -0.44 1.48
N TYR A 48 -13.06 -1.74 1.62
CA TYR A 48 -13.67 -2.75 0.75
C TYR A 48 -15.20 -2.70 0.80
N LEU A 49 -15.78 -2.66 1.99
CA LEU A 49 -17.22 -2.61 2.18
C LEU A 49 -17.82 -1.31 1.63
N ALA A 50 -17.18 -0.17 1.83
CA ALA A 50 -17.61 1.10 1.24
C ALA A 50 -17.64 1.04 -0.29
N CYS A 51 -16.57 0.55 -0.91
CA CYS A 51 -16.50 0.35 -2.35
C CYS A 51 -17.56 -0.65 -2.85
N ALA A 52 -17.76 -1.76 -2.13
CA ALA A 52 -18.77 -2.76 -2.48
C ALA A 52 -20.18 -2.17 -2.52
N ARG A 53 -20.53 -1.38 -1.51
CA ARG A 53 -21.81 -0.67 -1.45
C ARG A 53 -22.00 0.29 -2.61
N ASP A 54 -20.98 1.05 -2.96
CA ASP A 54 -21.04 2.01 -4.06
C ASP A 54 -21.14 1.28 -5.42
N MET A 55 -20.45 0.16 -5.58
CA MET A 55 -20.53 -0.66 -6.79
C MET A 55 -21.91 -1.28 -6.97
N LEU A 56 -22.55 -1.77 -5.90
CA LEU A 56 -23.93 -2.29 -5.96
C LEU A 56 -24.94 -1.22 -6.40
N ARG A 57 -24.70 0.05 -6.06
CA ARG A 57 -25.57 1.18 -6.45
C ARG A 57 -25.30 1.71 -7.85
N ALA A 58 -24.16 1.39 -8.42
CA ALA A 58 -23.71 1.97 -9.69
C ALA A 58 -24.35 1.26 -10.90
N LYS A 59 -25.26 1.91 -11.61
CA LYS A 59 -25.99 1.36 -12.77
C LYS A 59 -25.09 0.97 -13.96
N ASN A 60 -23.91 1.54 -14.06
CA ASN A 60 -22.97 1.35 -15.18
C ASN A 60 -21.77 0.45 -14.81
N ILE A 61 -21.83 -0.22 -13.67
CA ILE A 61 -20.86 -1.22 -13.24
C ILE A 61 -21.54 -2.57 -13.09
N TYR A 62 -20.89 -3.64 -13.54
CA TYR A 62 -21.17 -5.00 -13.14
C TYR A 62 -20.16 -5.40 -12.07
N PRO A 63 -20.59 -5.49 -10.79
CA PRO A 63 -19.68 -5.78 -9.70
C PRO A 63 -19.21 -7.23 -9.71
N ALA A 64 -17.92 -7.45 -9.47
CA ALA A 64 -17.32 -8.74 -9.21
C ALA A 64 -16.56 -8.70 -7.87
N PHE A 65 -17.10 -9.35 -6.86
CA PHE A 65 -16.58 -9.31 -5.49
C PHE A 65 -15.67 -10.49 -5.21
N ALA A 66 -14.36 -10.26 -5.16
CA ALA A 66 -13.36 -11.28 -4.84
C ALA A 66 -13.07 -11.27 -3.33
N THR A 67 -13.49 -12.32 -2.63
CA THR A 67 -13.29 -12.44 -1.17
C THR A 67 -13.41 -13.90 -0.72
N HIS A 68 -12.75 -14.27 0.37
CA HIS A 68 -12.93 -15.54 1.08
C HIS A 68 -13.41 -15.33 2.52
N ASN A 69 -13.83 -14.12 2.85
CA ASN A 69 -14.31 -13.74 4.18
C ASN A 69 -15.83 -13.82 4.21
N ALA A 70 -16.38 -14.75 5.00
CA ALA A 70 -17.82 -15.00 5.09
C ALA A 70 -18.59 -13.77 5.59
N LEU A 71 -18.05 -13.01 6.53
CA LEU A 71 -18.68 -11.76 7.01
C LEU A 71 -18.82 -10.74 5.88
N THR A 72 -17.79 -10.60 5.04
CA THR A 72 -17.83 -9.72 3.86
C THR A 72 -18.88 -10.19 2.87
N VAL A 73 -18.96 -11.51 2.61
CA VAL A 73 -20.00 -12.10 1.73
C VAL A 73 -21.40 -11.82 2.29
N ALA A 74 -21.65 -12.13 3.55
CA ALA A 74 -22.94 -11.91 4.20
C ALA A 74 -23.36 -10.42 4.15
N THR A 75 -22.43 -9.50 4.38
CA THR A 75 -22.70 -8.06 4.29
C THR A 75 -23.10 -7.63 2.87
N ILE A 76 -22.42 -8.17 1.84
CA ILE A 76 -22.74 -7.87 0.45
C ILE A 76 -24.13 -8.41 0.10
N LEU A 77 -24.46 -9.63 0.53
CA LEU A 77 -25.75 -10.24 0.32
C LEU A 77 -26.88 -9.43 0.95
N GLU A 78 -26.70 -9.01 2.21
CA GLU A 78 -27.66 -8.17 2.92
C GLU A 78 -27.93 -6.86 2.18
N TRP A 79 -26.87 -6.20 1.67
CA TRP A 79 -27.03 -4.94 0.93
C TRP A 79 -27.60 -5.13 -0.48
N ALA A 80 -27.35 -6.28 -1.11
CA ALA A 80 -27.86 -6.59 -2.43
C ALA A 80 -29.35 -6.98 -2.40
N GLY A 81 -29.85 -7.48 -1.26
CA GLY A 81 -31.21 -8.01 -1.13
C GLY A 81 -31.49 -9.09 -2.19
N ASP A 82 -32.57 -8.94 -2.94
CA ASP A 82 -32.95 -9.88 -4.00
C ASP A 82 -32.16 -9.72 -5.30
N SER A 83 -31.29 -8.72 -5.40
CA SER A 83 -30.48 -8.50 -6.60
C SER A 83 -29.53 -9.67 -6.84
N ARG A 84 -29.42 -10.09 -8.08
CA ARG A 84 -28.44 -11.07 -8.58
C ARG A 84 -27.50 -10.47 -9.63
N ASP A 85 -27.52 -9.15 -9.75
CA ASP A 85 -26.84 -8.41 -10.80
C ASP A 85 -25.37 -8.10 -10.43
N PHE A 86 -24.67 -9.12 -9.96
CA PHE A 86 -23.25 -9.14 -9.61
C PHE A 86 -22.73 -10.58 -9.58
N GLU A 87 -21.44 -10.76 -9.47
CA GLU A 87 -20.83 -12.07 -9.23
C GLU A 87 -19.90 -12.04 -8.03
N PHE A 88 -19.76 -13.18 -7.38
CA PHE A 88 -18.63 -13.43 -6.50
C PHE A 88 -17.45 -14.04 -7.25
N GLN A 89 -16.26 -13.87 -6.71
CA GLN A 89 -15.07 -14.51 -7.25
C GLN A 89 -14.29 -15.18 -6.13
N ARG A 90 -13.86 -16.41 -6.36
CA ARG A 90 -12.97 -17.13 -5.46
C ARG A 90 -11.75 -17.68 -6.17
N LEU A 91 -10.71 -17.95 -5.42
CA LEU A 91 -9.55 -18.67 -5.92
C LEU A 91 -9.83 -20.18 -5.93
N HIS A 92 -9.29 -20.87 -6.91
CA HIS A 92 -9.32 -22.33 -6.94
C HIS A 92 -8.61 -22.89 -5.70
N GLY A 93 -9.21 -23.87 -5.05
CA GLY A 93 -8.72 -24.48 -3.81
C GLY A 93 -8.97 -23.67 -2.54
N MET A 94 -9.71 -22.53 -2.62
CA MET A 94 -10.05 -21.71 -1.45
C MET A 94 -11.56 -21.45 -1.38
N GLY A 95 -12.10 -21.43 -0.15
CA GLY A 95 -13.49 -21.02 0.13
C GLY A 95 -14.57 -21.97 -0.43
N GLU A 96 -14.25 -23.23 -0.67
CA GLU A 96 -15.19 -24.17 -1.31
C GLU A 96 -16.49 -24.32 -0.53
N GLY A 97 -16.41 -24.57 0.79
CA GLY A 97 -17.62 -24.73 1.61
C GLY A 97 -18.51 -23.50 1.63
N LEU A 98 -17.92 -22.30 1.71
CA LEU A 98 -18.69 -21.04 1.66
C LEU A 98 -19.41 -20.88 0.33
N TYR A 99 -18.72 -21.12 -0.78
CA TYR A 99 -19.27 -20.88 -2.11
C TYR A 99 -20.15 -22.00 -2.64
N GLU A 100 -20.04 -23.22 -2.13
CA GLU A 100 -20.92 -24.32 -2.47
C GLU A 100 -22.37 -23.99 -2.11
N THR A 101 -22.60 -23.53 -0.89
CA THR A 101 -23.93 -23.07 -0.43
C THR A 101 -24.45 -21.91 -1.29
N LEU A 102 -23.62 -20.90 -1.56
CA LEU A 102 -24.02 -19.74 -2.36
C LEU A 102 -24.45 -20.11 -3.78
N VAL A 103 -23.74 -21.05 -4.41
CA VAL A 103 -24.03 -21.47 -5.80
C VAL A 103 -25.21 -22.45 -5.85
N ARG A 104 -25.15 -23.52 -5.05
CA ARG A 104 -26.13 -24.64 -5.16
C ARG A 104 -27.45 -24.31 -4.52
N GLU A 105 -27.45 -23.65 -3.38
CA GLU A 105 -28.68 -23.42 -2.61
C GLU A 105 -29.28 -22.04 -2.89
N GLN A 106 -28.45 -21.04 -3.15
CA GLN A 106 -28.91 -19.65 -3.28
C GLN A 106 -28.82 -19.10 -4.71
N GLY A 107 -28.21 -19.83 -5.65
CA GLY A 107 -28.16 -19.48 -7.06
C GLY A 107 -27.31 -18.25 -7.42
N TYR A 108 -26.33 -17.89 -6.60
CA TYR A 108 -25.44 -16.77 -6.91
C TYR A 108 -24.37 -17.15 -7.94
N HIS A 109 -24.12 -16.26 -8.89
CA HIS A 109 -23.00 -16.43 -9.82
C HIS A 109 -21.67 -16.34 -9.10
N THR A 110 -20.85 -17.36 -9.30
CA THR A 110 -19.50 -17.41 -8.74
C THR A 110 -18.49 -17.81 -9.80
N ARG A 111 -17.47 -17.00 -9.98
CA ARG A 111 -16.35 -17.27 -10.89
C ARG A 111 -15.17 -17.83 -10.11
N ILE A 112 -14.64 -18.94 -10.57
CA ILE A 112 -13.43 -19.53 -10.01
C ILE A 112 -12.23 -19.01 -10.80
N TYR A 113 -11.30 -18.39 -10.11
CA TYR A 113 -10.03 -17.91 -10.67
C TYR A 113 -8.94 -18.94 -10.40
N ALA A 114 -8.34 -19.48 -11.47
CA ALA A 114 -7.25 -20.43 -11.40
C ALA A 114 -6.10 -19.97 -12.31
N PRO A 115 -4.86 -19.93 -11.84
CA PRO A 115 -3.72 -19.71 -12.71
C PRO A 115 -3.43 -20.96 -13.53
N VAL A 116 -2.95 -20.77 -14.76
CA VAL A 116 -2.48 -21.85 -15.63
C VAL A 116 -1.05 -21.56 -16.04
N GLY A 117 -0.16 -22.55 -15.86
CA GLY A 117 1.26 -22.39 -16.20
C GLY A 117 2.13 -23.49 -15.61
N GLY A 118 3.42 -23.46 -15.92
CA GLY A 118 4.41 -24.33 -15.31
C GLY A 118 4.70 -23.97 -13.85
N HIS A 119 5.31 -24.90 -13.11
CA HIS A 119 5.58 -24.69 -11.67
C HIS A 119 6.45 -23.46 -11.40
N ARG A 120 7.37 -23.10 -12.28
CA ARG A 120 8.20 -21.88 -12.15
C ARG A 120 7.36 -20.61 -12.23
N ASP A 121 6.41 -20.57 -13.15
CA ASP A 121 5.53 -19.41 -13.35
C ASP A 121 4.53 -19.27 -12.20
N LEU A 122 4.12 -20.40 -11.63
CA LEU A 122 3.14 -20.45 -10.54
C LEU A 122 3.75 -20.30 -9.15
N LEU A 123 5.07 -20.40 -8.99
CA LEU A 123 5.71 -20.39 -7.67
C LEU A 123 5.36 -19.14 -6.87
N ALA A 124 5.48 -17.97 -7.46
CA ALA A 124 5.14 -16.70 -6.80
C ALA A 124 3.65 -16.62 -6.43
N TYR A 125 2.78 -17.17 -7.25
CA TYR A 125 1.34 -17.27 -6.94
C TYR A 125 1.10 -18.20 -5.74
N LEU A 126 1.72 -19.37 -5.70
CA LEU A 126 1.55 -20.34 -4.63
C LEU A 126 2.08 -19.82 -3.29
N VAL A 127 3.26 -19.19 -3.30
CA VAL A 127 3.84 -18.56 -2.10
C VAL A 127 2.89 -17.52 -1.51
N ARG A 128 2.31 -16.64 -2.33
CA ARG A 128 1.32 -15.67 -1.84
C ARG A 128 0.07 -16.33 -1.24
N ARG A 129 -0.38 -17.48 -1.82
CA ARG A 129 -1.51 -18.22 -1.25
C ARG A 129 -1.18 -18.82 0.11
N LEU A 130 0.02 -19.37 0.27
CA LEU A 130 0.49 -19.88 1.55
C LEU A 130 0.56 -18.77 2.61
N LEU A 131 1.11 -17.62 2.26
CA LEU A 131 1.18 -16.46 3.16
C LEU A 131 -0.21 -15.93 3.52
N GLU A 132 -1.12 -15.84 2.56
CA GLU A 132 -2.50 -15.41 2.80
C GLU A 132 -3.24 -16.36 3.75
N ASN A 133 -3.12 -17.66 3.55
CA ASN A 133 -3.78 -18.66 4.40
C ASN A 133 -3.15 -18.76 5.79
N GLY A 134 -1.84 -18.58 5.88
CA GLY A 134 -1.09 -18.64 7.15
C GLY A 134 -1.14 -17.33 7.95
N ALA A 135 -1.64 -16.24 7.40
CA ALA A 135 -1.72 -14.98 8.12
C ALA A 135 -2.74 -15.05 9.27
N ASN A 136 -2.32 -14.70 10.48
CA ASN A 136 -3.19 -14.65 11.67
C ASN A 136 -4.45 -13.78 11.48
N SER A 137 -4.40 -12.84 10.56
CA SER A 137 -5.51 -11.97 10.21
C SER A 137 -6.45 -12.55 9.14
N SER A 138 -6.15 -13.71 8.56
CA SER A 138 -7.03 -14.36 7.59
C SER A 138 -8.29 -14.88 8.29
N PHE A 139 -9.44 -14.78 7.61
CA PHE A 139 -10.71 -15.25 8.17
C PHE A 139 -10.68 -16.76 8.45
N VAL A 140 -10.04 -17.54 7.57
CA VAL A 140 -9.90 -18.99 7.74
C VAL A 140 -9.06 -19.33 8.97
N HIS A 141 -7.96 -18.59 9.20
CA HIS A 141 -7.13 -18.78 10.39
C HIS A 141 -7.89 -18.42 11.66
N GLN A 142 -8.64 -17.31 11.64
CA GLN A 142 -9.45 -16.88 12.78
C GLN A 142 -10.54 -17.90 13.15
N LEU A 143 -11.16 -18.56 12.17
CA LEU A 143 -12.13 -19.63 12.42
C LEU A 143 -11.51 -20.88 13.07
N ALA A 144 -10.23 -21.12 12.84
CA ALA A 144 -9.50 -22.26 13.40
C ALA A 144 -8.87 -21.95 14.77
N ASP A 145 -8.89 -20.70 15.21
CA ASP A 145 -8.32 -20.27 16.50
C ASP A 145 -9.37 -20.41 17.63
N GLU A 146 -9.24 -21.47 18.41
CA GLU A 146 -10.14 -21.74 19.56
C GLU A 146 -10.17 -20.63 20.64
N LYS A 147 -9.23 -19.68 20.59
CA LYS A 147 -9.17 -18.55 21.53
C LYS A 147 -10.07 -17.40 21.13
N LEU A 148 -10.52 -17.36 19.87
CA LEU A 148 -11.39 -16.31 19.36
C LEU A 148 -12.85 -16.72 19.53
N THR A 149 -13.66 -15.79 20.02
CA THR A 149 -15.12 -15.97 20.09
C THR A 149 -15.77 -15.58 18.76
N ASP A 150 -16.98 -16.06 18.53
CA ASP A 150 -17.78 -15.62 17.36
C ASP A 150 -17.94 -14.09 17.33
N ALA A 151 -18.06 -13.46 18.50
CA ALA A 151 -18.15 -11.99 18.61
C ALA A 151 -16.88 -11.29 18.13
N ASP A 152 -15.69 -11.87 18.36
CA ASP A 152 -14.42 -11.32 17.88
C ASP A 152 -14.29 -11.43 16.37
N ILE A 153 -14.72 -12.58 15.81
CA ILE A 153 -14.68 -12.87 14.37
C ILE A 153 -15.69 -11.99 13.61
N LEU A 154 -16.89 -11.82 14.17
CA LEU A 154 -17.98 -11.04 13.59
C LEU A 154 -17.93 -9.55 13.94
N ALA A 155 -16.90 -9.11 14.67
CA ALA A 155 -16.81 -7.72 15.12
C ALA A 155 -16.73 -6.74 13.92
N ASP A 156 -17.59 -5.73 13.97
CA ASP A 156 -17.70 -4.68 12.95
C ASP A 156 -16.37 -3.95 12.74
N PRO A 157 -15.81 -3.98 11.51
CA PRO A 157 -14.55 -3.30 11.22
C PRO A 157 -14.61 -1.78 11.40
N VAL A 158 -15.78 -1.16 11.24
CA VAL A 158 -15.97 0.28 11.48
C VAL A 158 -15.73 0.60 12.95
N ARG A 159 -16.31 -0.20 13.87
CA ARG A 159 -16.08 -0.05 15.30
C ARG A 159 -14.62 -0.28 15.69
N LYS A 160 -13.97 -1.29 15.08
CA LYS A 160 -12.54 -1.57 15.31
C LYS A 160 -11.66 -0.38 14.94
N ILE A 161 -11.94 0.29 13.84
CA ILE A 161 -11.18 1.47 13.42
C ILE A 161 -11.54 2.71 14.24
N ALA A 162 -12.81 2.92 14.55
CA ALA A 162 -13.24 4.03 15.41
C ALA A 162 -12.60 3.98 16.80
N ALA A 163 -12.48 2.77 17.39
CA ALA A 163 -11.85 2.58 18.70
C ALA A 163 -10.37 3.01 18.76
N VAL A 164 -9.68 3.05 17.64
CA VAL A 164 -8.29 3.52 17.52
C VAL A 164 -8.16 4.89 16.84
N GLY A 165 -9.28 5.61 16.72
CA GLY A 165 -9.32 6.96 16.12
C GLY A 165 -8.88 7.03 14.66
N GLY A 166 -8.98 5.93 13.90
CA GLY A 166 -8.53 5.86 12.52
C GLY A 166 -7.01 5.93 12.32
N THR A 167 -6.23 5.87 13.40
CA THR A 167 -4.78 6.06 13.35
C THR A 167 -4.06 4.88 12.69
N ARG A 168 -2.86 5.17 12.17
CA ARG A 168 -1.92 4.17 11.66
C ARG A 168 -1.57 3.13 12.74
N HIS A 169 -1.16 1.93 12.31
CA HIS A 169 -0.70 0.90 13.24
C HIS A 169 0.62 1.35 13.92
N PRO A 170 0.68 1.40 15.27
CA PRO A 170 1.84 1.95 15.98
C PRO A 170 3.12 1.12 15.79
N GLY A 171 3.00 -0.17 15.51
CA GLY A 171 4.15 -1.05 15.24
C GLY A 171 4.72 -0.94 13.82
N ILE A 172 4.15 -0.07 12.97
CA ILE A 172 4.67 0.19 11.62
C ILE A 172 5.21 1.60 11.61
N THR A 173 6.54 1.69 11.76
CA THR A 173 7.29 2.95 11.81
C THR A 173 7.26 3.63 10.45
N LEU A 174 7.16 4.97 10.41
CA LEU A 174 7.28 5.72 9.16
C LEU A 174 8.64 5.52 8.52
N PRO A 175 8.76 5.57 7.18
CA PRO A 175 10.04 5.43 6.50
C PRO A 175 11.12 6.39 6.99
N ALA A 176 10.76 7.63 7.30
CA ALA A 176 11.68 8.63 7.83
C ALA A 176 12.28 8.24 9.19
N ASP A 177 11.56 7.47 10.01
CA ASP A 177 11.90 7.20 11.40
C ASP A 177 12.41 5.76 11.63
N LEU A 178 12.71 5.00 10.55
CA LEU A 178 13.15 3.60 10.65
C LEU A 178 14.41 3.40 11.49
N PHE A 179 15.26 4.41 11.58
CA PHE A 179 16.53 4.38 12.32
C PHE A 179 16.57 5.39 13.47
N ALA A 180 15.38 5.85 13.90
CA ALA A 180 15.31 6.70 15.08
C ALA A 180 15.71 5.92 16.35
N PRO A 181 16.36 6.54 17.34
CA PRO A 181 16.73 7.97 17.39
C PRO A 181 18.06 8.31 16.72
N GLU A 182 18.84 7.33 16.21
CA GLU A 182 20.20 7.55 15.73
C GLU A 182 20.24 8.49 14.52
N ARG A 183 19.32 8.34 13.60
CA ARG A 183 19.21 9.19 12.42
C ARG A 183 17.80 9.18 11.83
N ARG A 184 17.48 10.21 11.07
CA ARG A 184 16.32 10.27 10.19
C ARG A 184 16.74 9.90 8.77
N ASN A 185 15.91 9.17 8.06
CA ASN A 185 16.10 8.90 6.63
C ASN A 185 15.74 10.13 5.79
N SER A 186 16.42 10.26 4.65
CA SER A 186 16.01 11.19 3.60
C SER A 186 14.60 10.86 3.10
N GLU A 187 13.85 11.89 2.78
CA GLU A 187 12.53 11.75 2.20
C GLU A 187 12.63 11.52 0.70
N GLY A 188 11.96 10.48 0.21
CA GLY A 188 11.82 10.19 -1.21
C GLY A 188 10.65 10.95 -1.85
N ILE A 189 10.50 10.77 -3.15
CA ILE A 189 9.42 11.38 -3.94
C ILE A 189 8.55 10.27 -4.51
N ASP A 190 7.25 10.33 -4.24
CA ASP A 190 6.28 9.40 -4.84
C ASP A 190 5.72 9.96 -6.16
N LEU A 191 6.31 9.53 -7.26
CA LEU A 191 5.83 9.91 -8.59
C LEU A 191 4.46 9.30 -8.97
N ASN A 192 3.90 8.41 -8.15
CA ASN A 192 2.54 7.91 -8.31
C ASN A 192 1.52 8.80 -7.58
N ASP A 193 1.98 9.63 -6.64
CA ASP A 193 1.15 10.65 -6.02
C ASP A 193 1.05 11.87 -6.95
N ARG A 194 -0.18 12.20 -7.34
CA ARG A 194 -0.39 13.24 -8.33
C ARG A 194 0.09 14.63 -7.90
N PRO A 195 -0.17 15.11 -6.67
CA PRO A 195 0.39 16.36 -6.17
C PRO A 195 1.92 16.41 -6.21
N GLU A 196 2.60 15.33 -5.81
CA GLU A 196 4.06 15.27 -5.86
C GLU A 196 4.59 15.28 -7.30
N LEU A 197 3.96 14.51 -8.19
CA LEU A 197 4.31 14.50 -9.61
C LEU A 197 4.16 15.90 -10.24
N GLU A 198 3.06 16.62 -9.95
CA GLU A 198 2.83 17.96 -10.45
C GLU A 198 3.90 18.94 -9.93
N ARG A 199 4.27 18.87 -8.65
CA ARG A 199 5.35 19.67 -8.05
C ARG A 199 6.70 19.43 -8.72
N VAL A 200 7.07 18.15 -8.92
CA VAL A 200 8.33 17.79 -9.61
C VAL A 200 8.31 18.24 -11.07
N ALA A 201 7.18 18.09 -11.76
CA ALA A 201 7.06 18.54 -13.14
C ALA A 201 7.23 20.07 -13.27
N GLU A 202 6.71 20.84 -12.33
CA GLU A 202 6.92 22.29 -12.26
C GLU A 202 8.39 22.65 -11.99
N ALA A 203 9.06 21.91 -11.07
CA ALA A 203 10.47 22.13 -10.77
C ALA A 203 11.35 21.84 -12.00
N VAL A 204 11.12 20.71 -12.68
CA VAL A 204 11.86 20.33 -13.90
C VAL A 204 11.61 21.28 -15.07
N ALA A 205 10.42 21.89 -15.15
CA ALA A 205 10.11 22.84 -16.20
C ALA A 205 10.85 24.20 -16.04
N ARG A 206 11.44 24.48 -14.88
CA ARG A 206 12.23 25.71 -14.68
C ARG A 206 13.50 25.66 -15.51
N PRO A 207 13.85 26.76 -16.21
CA PRO A 207 15.10 26.80 -16.96
C PRO A 207 16.29 26.63 -16.03
N LEU A 208 17.11 25.62 -16.28
CA LEU A 208 18.37 25.42 -15.58
C LEU A 208 19.51 25.99 -16.42
N ASP A 209 20.31 26.86 -15.82
CA ASP A 209 21.57 27.30 -16.44
C ASP A 209 22.64 26.22 -16.19
N LEU A 210 22.67 25.24 -17.08
CA LEU A 210 23.63 24.13 -17.07
C LEU A 210 24.97 24.47 -17.72
N ARG A 211 25.20 25.73 -18.11
CA ARG A 211 26.47 26.12 -18.69
C ARG A 211 27.58 25.91 -17.68
N PRO A 212 28.67 25.22 -18.05
CA PRO A 212 29.83 25.13 -17.17
C PRO A 212 30.29 26.56 -16.83
N LYS A 213 30.26 26.89 -15.55
CA LYS A 213 30.95 28.10 -15.09
C LYS A 213 32.42 27.76 -15.10
N ASP A 214 33.25 28.60 -15.73
CA ASP A 214 34.70 28.46 -15.63
C ASP A 214 35.08 28.41 -14.15
N GLY A 215 35.33 27.21 -13.69
CA GLY A 215 35.79 26.98 -12.33
C GLY A 215 37.29 27.27 -12.20
N PRO A 216 37.77 27.54 -10.99
CA PRO A 216 39.22 27.65 -10.77
C PRO A 216 39.89 26.33 -11.19
N ALA A 217 41.09 26.42 -11.76
CA ALA A 217 41.89 25.27 -12.13
C ALA A 217 42.04 24.30 -10.94
N ALA A 218 42.24 23.00 -11.20
CA ALA A 218 42.30 21.98 -10.15
C ALA A 218 43.41 22.26 -9.10
N ASP A 219 44.60 22.70 -9.51
CA ASP A 219 45.73 22.93 -8.64
C ASP A 219 45.48 23.98 -7.54
N PRO A 220 44.89 25.16 -7.85
CA PRO A 220 44.49 26.11 -6.82
C PRO A 220 43.44 25.56 -5.84
N LEU A 221 42.52 24.70 -6.30
CA LEU A 221 41.52 24.05 -5.45
C LEU A 221 42.18 23.07 -4.48
N VAL A 222 43.08 22.23 -4.97
CA VAL A 222 43.83 21.25 -4.17
C VAL A 222 44.69 21.99 -3.13
N THR A 223 45.42 23.02 -3.53
CA THR A 223 46.23 23.81 -2.63
C THR A 223 45.40 24.45 -1.51
N ARG A 224 44.22 24.98 -1.84
CA ARG A 224 43.29 25.55 -0.86
C ARG A 224 42.73 24.47 0.08
N ALA A 225 42.42 23.29 -0.43
CA ALA A 225 41.92 22.17 0.35
C ALA A 225 42.98 21.65 1.33
N LEU A 226 44.24 21.49 0.89
CA LEU A 226 45.36 21.08 1.75
C LEU A 226 45.60 22.09 2.88
N LYS A 227 45.61 23.38 2.57
CA LYS A 227 45.75 24.44 3.58
C LYS A 227 44.56 24.44 4.55
N GLY A 228 43.36 24.20 4.07
CA GLY A 228 42.17 24.09 4.92
C GLY A 228 42.19 22.86 5.81
N PHE A 229 42.79 21.76 5.35
CA PHE A 229 42.89 20.52 6.10
C PHE A 229 43.64 20.65 7.42
N ASP A 230 44.70 21.46 7.48
CA ASP A 230 45.45 21.69 8.72
C ASP A 230 44.58 22.24 9.85
N THR A 231 43.61 23.06 9.53
CA THR A 231 42.66 23.62 10.49
C THR A 231 41.50 22.66 10.75
N TRP A 232 40.98 22.05 9.70
CA TRP A 232 39.85 21.13 9.76
C TRP A 232 40.16 19.86 10.53
N SER A 233 41.36 19.27 10.32
CA SER A 233 41.78 18.03 10.98
C SER A 233 41.93 18.19 12.51
N LYS A 234 42.15 19.41 13.00
CA LYS A 234 42.28 19.75 14.42
C LYS A 234 40.95 20.06 15.11
N ARG A 235 39.84 20.15 14.33
CA ARG A 235 38.52 20.31 14.92
C ARG A 235 38.03 19.01 15.57
N SER A 236 37.22 19.14 16.61
CA SER A 236 36.62 17.97 17.26
C SER A 236 35.77 17.15 16.28
N VAL A 237 35.57 15.87 16.57
CA VAL A 237 34.72 14.97 15.75
C VAL A 237 33.32 15.53 15.68
N GLU A 238 32.78 16.02 16.78
CA GLU A 238 31.44 16.59 16.90
C GLU A 238 31.26 17.81 15.99
N ALA A 239 32.26 18.72 15.98
CA ALA A 239 32.24 19.91 15.13
C ALA A 239 32.30 19.56 13.63
N ARG A 240 32.98 18.47 13.27
CA ARG A 240 33.03 17.97 11.89
C ARG A 240 31.76 17.26 11.49
N ALA A 241 31.18 16.44 12.39
CA ALA A 241 29.90 15.78 12.19
C ALA A 241 28.78 16.81 11.99
N ALA A 242 28.71 17.85 12.82
CA ALA A 242 27.71 18.91 12.69
C ALA A 242 27.73 19.64 11.33
N CYS A 243 28.87 19.68 10.63
CA CYS A 243 28.92 20.19 9.26
C CYS A 243 28.23 19.25 8.25
N LEU A 244 28.37 17.94 8.44
CA LEU A 244 27.71 16.95 7.60
C LEU A 244 26.20 16.90 7.86
N ASP A 245 25.81 16.99 9.13
CA ASP A 245 24.39 17.08 9.52
C ASP A 245 23.74 18.33 8.88
N ARG A 246 24.46 19.47 8.95
CA ARG A 246 24.01 20.72 8.33
C ARG A 246 23.90 20.58 6.80
N LEU A 247 24.82 19.85 6.16
CA LEU A 247 24.75 19.58 4.72
C LEU A 247 23.53 18.73 4.39
N ALA A 248 23.25 17.70 5.18
CA ALA A 248 22.06 16.86 5.02
C ALA A 248 20.78 17.71 5.11
N ASP A 249 20.66 18.57 6.14
CA ASP A 249 19.51 19.47 6.29
C ASP A 249 19.33 20.40 5.07
N LEU A 250 20.42 20.90 4.52
CA LEU A 250 20.39 21.78 3.34
C LEU A 250 19.95 21.02 2.09
N LEU A 251 20.42 19.79 1.91
CA LEU A 251 20.00 18.94 0.78
C LEU A 251 18.50 18.58 0.87
N GLU A 252 18.00 18.26 2.07
CA GLU A 252 16.57 18.03 2.26
C GLU A 252 15.73 19.30 1.99
N ARG A 253 16.21 20.45 2.42
CA ARG A 253 15.52 21.74 2.19
C ARG A 253 15.44 22.12 0.72
N ASP A 254 16.52 21.89 -0.01
CA ASP A 254 16.73 22.37 -1.39
C ASP A 254 16.58 21.21 -2.42
N ARG A 255 15.83 20.15 -2.06
CA ARG A 255 15.73 18.93 -2.86
C ARG A 255 14.93 19.11 -4.16
N ASP A 256 14.12 20.18 -4.30
CA ASP A 256 13.35 20.53 -5.50
C ASP A 256 14.22 21.42 -6.45
#